data_9b77df1a835004b9a92e2347a22bb39f
#
_entry.id   9b77df1a835004b9a92e2347a22bb39f
#
_cell.length_a   1.000
_cell.length_b   1.000
_cell.length_c   1.000
_cell.angle_alpha   90.00
_cell.angle_beta   90.00
_cell.angle_gamma   90.00
#
_symmetry.space_group_name_H-M   'P 1'
#
loop_
_entity.id
_entity.type
_entity.pdbx_description
1 polymer ?
#
loop_
_entity_poly.entity_id
_entity_poly.type
_entity_poly.pdbx_seq_one_letter_code
_entity_poly.pdbx_strand_id
1 'polypeptide(L)'
;MRTKFPYETRIDFNKYFEEYLLREDAIRVLPTEAELKDLARKAIVREQLELVLLSQQEPAVEGDTAVLKVTGHTPKFNKERVTVTLGRGLYNKELETALIGCTVGQSTEVLVDENPVQATILELKRKQAPAPTDEMVVQLQVKDFGGNLITTVADYEAHVKKEKTMSTLATINYHVLTQILQDYPMTEYDAQDIQILGQLEKVSLAQTLRDQGIDPDTTVPKEWTESMGIHTLDEFISKRTEWYQMKIQQCYVLLNILGLPCEGKTDPLDHYEVLAELQNMVFDKIREELERRNAQ
;
A
#
# COMPACT_ATOMS: atom_id res chain seq x y z
N MET A 1 -13.63 -2.01 33.02
CA MET A 1 -12.23 -2.18 33.46
C MET A 1 -12.07 -1.61 34.87
N ARG A 2 -11.24 -2.23 35.70
CA ARG A 2 -10.95 -1.82 37.07
C ARG A 2 -9.64 -1.06 37.17
N THR A 3 -8.77 -1.21 36.17
CA THR A 3 -7.56 -0.41 36.02
C THR A 3 -7.92 1.07 36.00
N LYS A 4 -7.12 1.88 36.69
CA LYS A 4 -7.33 3.34 36.75
C LYS A 4 -6.31 4.03 35.86
N PHE A 5 -6.78 4.96 35.04
CA PHE A 5 -5.90 5.84 34.28
C PHE A 5 -5.31 6.88 35.22
N PRO A 6 -3.97 6.97 35.34
CA PRO A 6 -3.34 7.82 36.37
C PRO A 6 -3.34 9.32 36.02
N TYR A 7 -3.77 9.72 34.85
CA TYR A 7 -3.69 11.09 34.38
C TYR A 7 -5.06 11.75 34.34
N GLU A 8 -5.23 12.83 35.08
CA GLU A 8 -6.46 13.62 35.15
C GLU A 8 -6.57 14.63 34.00
N THR A 9 -5.42 15.09 33.48
CA THR A 9 -5.38 16.09 32.41
C THR A 9 -5.69 15.46 31.08
N ARG A 10 -6.50 16.15 30.27
CA ARG A 10 -6.78 15.73 28.90
C ARG A 10 -5.51 15.80 28.05
N ILE A 11 -5.23 14.73 27.32
CA ILE A 11 -4.11 14.65 26.39
C ILE A 11 -4.42 15.53 25.19
N ASP A 12 -3.54 16.46 24.90
CA ASP A 12 -3.64 17.32 23.72
C ASP A 12 -3.13 16.57 22.48
N PHE A 13 -4.05 15.88 21.81
CA PHE A 13 -3.76 15.17 20.57
C PHE A 13 -3.15 16.07 19.49
N ASN A 14 -3.60 17.32 19.39
CA ASN A 14 -3.15 18.23 18.32
C ASN A 14 -1.66 18.56 18.49
N LYS A 15 -1.17 18.70 19.72
CA LYS A 15 0.27 18.88 20.00
C LYS A 15 1.09 17.75 19.37
N TYR A 16 0.73 16.50 19.62
CA TYR A 16 1.46 15.33 19.10
C TYR A 16 1.33 15.19 17.59
N PHE A 17 0.17 15.54 17.05
CA PHE A 17 -0.04 15.55 15.60
C PHE A 17 0.82 16.62 14.92
N GLU A 18 0.93 17.83 15.50
CA GLU A 18 1.84 18.90 14.99
C GLU A 18 3.30 18.45 15.05
N GLU A 19 3.74 17.86 16.16
CA GLU A 19 5.08 17.33 16.30
C GLU A 19 5.38 16.23 15.27
N TYR A 20 4.41 15.35 15.01
CA TYR A 20 4.52 14.36 13.93
C TYR A 20 4.72 15.02 12.57
N LEU A 21 3.95 16.06 12.25
CA LEU A 21 4.01 16.74 10.94
C LEU A 21 5.33 17.48 10.69
N LEU A 22 6.11 17.76 11.74
CA LEU A 22 7.45 18.36 11.61
C LEU A 22 8.52 17.35 11.20
N ARG A 23 8.26 16.06 11.28
CA ARG A 23 9.23 15.02 10.90
C ARG A 23 9.44 15.01 9.38
N GLU A 24 10.63 14.64 8.95
CA GLU A 24 10.98 14.53 7.51
C GLU A 24 10.15 13.45 6.79
N ASP A 25 9.88 12.34 7.48
CA ASP A 25 9.13 11.18 6.99
C ASP A 25 7.60 11.29 7.18
N ALA A 26 7.11 12.43 7.65
CA ALA A 26 5.69 12.60 7.95
C ALA A 26 4.80 12.58 6.71
N ILE A 27 3.71 11.84 6.78
CA ILE A 27 2.63 11.89 5.79
C ILE A 27 1.78 13.12 6.13
N ARG A 28 1.77 14.12 5.23
CA ARG A 28 1.08 15.40 5.43
C ARG A 28 -0.20 15.56 4.65
N VAL A 29 -0.40 14.69 3.66
CA VAL A 29 -1.56 14.71 2.76
C VAL A 29 -2.08 13.30 2.52
N LEU A 30 -3.39 13.18 2.33
CA LEU A 30 -3.98 11.94 1.83
C LEU A 30 -3.68 11.78 0.33
N PRO A 31 -3.56 10.53 -0.18
CA PRO A 31 -3.42 10.29 -1.61
C PRO A 31 -4.58 10.92 -2.38
N THR A 32 -4.27 11.60 -3.46
CA THR A 32 -5.26 12.19 -4.35
C THR A 32 -6.04 11.11 -5.11
N GLU A 33 -7.23 11.45 -5.61
CA GLU A 33 -8.02 10.52 -6.42
C GLU A 33 -7.28 10.07 -7.68
N ALA A 34 -6.50 10.97 -8.30
CA ALA A 34 -5.70 10.64 -9.48
C ALA A 34 -4.59 9.63 -9.16
N GLU A 35 -3.88 9.80 -8.05
CA GLU A 35 -2.86 8.85 -7.60
C GLU A 35 -3.46 7.49 -7.26
N LEU A 36 -4.62 7.46 -6.60
CA LEU A 36 -5.31 6.22 -6.26
C LEU A 36 -5.79 5.45 -7.51
N LYS A 37 -6.33 6.17 -8.51
CA LYS A 37 -6.70 5.56 -9.79
C LYS A 37 -5.48 5.04 -10.55
N ASP A 38 -4.37 5.77 -10.56
CA ASP A 38 -3.13 5.30 -11.18
C ASP A 38 -2.57 4.05 -10.48
N LEU A 39 -2.62 4.01 -9.15
CA LEU A 39 -2.24 2.82 -8.38
C LEU A 39 -3.12 1.61 -8.71
N ALA A 40 -4.44 1.80 -8.74
CA ALA A 40 -5.39 0.74 -9.09
C ALA A 40 -5.13 0.23 -10.52
N ARG A 41 -4.98 1.15 -11.49
CA ARG A 41 -4.66 0.81 -12.88
C ARG A 41 -3.38 0.00 -12.98
N LYS A 42 -2.29 0.45 -12.36
CA LYS A 42 -1.01 -0.26 -12.36
C LYS A 42 -1.12 -1.66 -11.78
N ALA A 43 -1.90 -1.83 -10.72
CA ALA A 43 -2.13 -3.12 -10.08
C ALA A 43 -2.95 -4.07 -10.96
N ILE A 44 -3.99 -3.57 -11.65
CA ILE A 44 -4.84 -4.37 -12.55
C ILE A 44 -4.03 -4.83 -13.78
N VAL A 45 -3.35 -3.87 -14.42
CA VAL A 45 -2.61 -4.14 -15.66
C VAL A 45 -1.32 -4.91 -15.37
N ARG A 46 -0.76 -4.77 -14.17
CA ARG A 46 0.55 -5.32 -13.78
C ARG A 46 1.63 -4.91 -14.78
N GLU A 47 2.42 -5.87 -15.24
CA GLU A 47 3.47 -5.68 -16.25
C GLU A 47 3.00 -6.03 -17.68
N GLN A 48 1.69 -6.12 -17.90
CA GLN A 48 1.16 -6.37 -19.23
C GLN A 48 1.37 -5.13 -20.09
N LEU A 49 2.35 -5.21 -20.99
CA LEU A 49 2.65 -4.15 -21.93
C LEU A 49 2.38 -4.67 -23.33
N GLU A 50 1.53 -3.97 -24.06
CA GLU A 50 1.24 -4.25 -25.46
C GLU A 50 2.03 -3.29 -26.35
N LEU A 51 2.49 -3.80 -27.51
CA LEU A 51 3.09 -2.96 -28.54
C LEU A 51 1.97 -2.33 -29.37
N VAL A 52 1.70 -1.04 -29.11
CA VAL A 52 0.68 -0.27 -29.82
C VAL A 52 1.33 0.49 -30.96
N LEU A 53 0.73 0.39 -32.16
CA LEU A 53 1.13 1.20 -33.34
C LEU A 53 0.79 2.67 -33.07
N LEU A 54 1.78 3.55 -33.15
CA LEU A 54 1.60 4.98 -32.97
C LEU A 54 1.05 5.66 -34.21
N SER A 55 0.39 6.79 -34.04
CA SER A 55 -0.04 7.63 -35.13
C SER A 55 1.16 8.22 -35.90
N GLN A 56 0.95 8.64 -37.15
CA GLN A 56 2.01 9.21 -37.96
C GLN A 56 2.60 10.52 -37.43
N GLN A 57 1.88 11.19 -36.53
CA GLN A 57 2.30 12.48 -35.94
C GLN A 57 3.01 12.35 -34.63
N GLU A 58 3.00 11.17 -34.00
CA GLU A 58 3.67 10.96 -32.72
C GLU A 58 5.18 10.82 -32.91
N PRO A 59 5.99 11.60 -32.16
CA PRO A 59 7.44 11.50 -32.23
C PRO A 59 7.95 10.26 -31.53
N ALA A 60 9.00 9.69 -32.10
CA ALA A 60 9.73 8.58 -31.54
C ALA A 60 10.42 8.99 -30.21
N VAL A 61 10.37 8.13 -29.20
CA VAL A 61 11.11 8.30 -27.94
C VAL A 61 12.00 7.09 -27.67
N GLU A 62 12.90 7.23 -26.72
CA GLU A 62 13.74 6.12 -26.26
C GLU A 62 12.87 4.95 -25.76
N GLY A 63 13.22 3.73 -26.19
CA GLY A 63 12.48 2.51 -25.86
C GLY A 63 11.39 2.14 -26.87
N ASP A 64 11.02 3.02 -27.82
CA ASP A 64 10.09 2.69 -28.89
C ASP A 64 10.69 1.64 -29.83
N THR A 65 9.82 0.82 -30.40
CA THR A 65 10.18 -0.13 -31.45
C THR A 65 9.86 0.48 -32.81
N ALA A 66 10.89 0.76 -33.61
CA ALA A 66 10.77 1.32 -34.94
C ALA A 66 11.01 0.25 -36.03
N VAL A 67 10.17 0.23 -37.06
CA VAL A 67 10.48 -0.48 -38.29
C VAL A 67 11.05 0.55 -39.27
N LEU A 68 12.28 0.32 -39.72
CA LEU A 68 13.05 1.24 -40.50
C LEU A 68 13.29 0.68 -41.92
N LYS A 69 13.30 1.58 -42.90
CA LYS A 69 14.06 1.39 -44.15
C LYS A 69 15.41 2.04 -43.94
N VAL A 70 16.49 1.30 -44.19
CA VAL A 70 17.86 1.80 -44.03
C VAL A 70 18.61 1.65 -45.36
N THR A 71 19.25 2.72 -45.79
CA THR A 71 20.05 2.77 -47.00
C THR A 71 21.47 3.19 -46.67
N GLY A 72 22.43 2.35 -46.99
CA GLY A 72 23.85 2.58 -46.76
C GLY A 72 24.71 1.61 -47.56
N HIS A 73 26.02 1.68 -47.37
CA HIS A 73 27.02 1.01 -48.20
C HIS A 73 27.29 -0.46 -47.81
N THR A 74 26.80 -0.94 -46.68
CA THR A 74 26.97 -2.33 -46.24
C THR A 74 25.65 -3.10 -46.22
N PRO A 75 25.70 -4.47 -46.34
CA PRO A 75 24.47 -5.28 -46.25
C PRO A 75 23.71 -5.11 -44.94
N LYS A 76 24.37 -4.72 -43.85
CA LYS A 76 23.74 -4.39 -42.57
C LYS A 76 22.87 -3.15 -42.69
N PHE A 77 23.39 -2.11 -43.36
CA PHE A 77 22.74 -0.80 -43.53
C PHE A 77 22.06 -0.65 -44.88
N ASN A 78 21.75 -1.74 -45.58
CA ASN A 78 20.94 -1.73 -46.81
C ASN A 78 19.79 -2.71 -46.65
N LYS A 79 18.72 -2.26 -45.96
CA LYS A 79 17.55 -3.06 -45.59
C LYS A 79 16.27 -2.31 -45.88
N GLU A 80 15.36 -2.92 -46.62
CA GLU A 80 14.02 -2.38 -46.85
C GLU A 80 13.16 -2.34 -45.59
N ARG A 81 13.39 -3.32 -44.67
CA ARG A 81 12.72 -3.37 -43.39
C ARG A 81 13.65 -3.98 -42.33
N VAL A 82 13.88 -3.26 -41.26
CA VAL A 82 14.58 -3.75 -40.05
C VAL A 82 13.87 -3.21 -38.83
N THR A 83 13.67 -4.04 -37.85
CA THR A 83 13.05 -3.67 -36.56
C THR A 83 14.14 -3.37 -35.54
N VAL A 84 14.09 -2.19 -34.94
CA VAL A 84 15.03 -1.74 -33.91
C VAL A 84 14.31 -1.19 -32.68
N THR A 85 14.93 -1.30 -31.53
CA THR A 85 14.48 -0.61 -30.31
C THR A 85 15.36 0.63 -30.13
N LEU A 86 14.77 1.79 -30.22
CA LEU A 86 15.48 3.08 -30.20
C LEU A 86 16.16 3.33 -28.84
N GLY A 87 17.37 3.86 -28.87
CA GLY A 87 18.14 4.25 -27.70
C GLY A 87 18.84 3.08 -26.98
N ARG A 88 18.69 1.84 -27.44
CA ARG A 88 19.38 0.67 -26.85
C ARG A 88 20.78 0.45 -27.43
N GLY A 89 21.10 1.03 -28.57
CA GLY A 89 22.39 0.89 -29.24
C GLY A 89 22.65 -0.52 -29.80
N LEU A 90 21.60 -1.36 -29.94
CA LEU A 90 21.74 -2.75 -30.39
C LEU A 90 21.97 -2.87 -31.88
N TYR A 91 21.38 -1.97 -32.66
CA TYR A 91 21.57 -1.91 -34.11
C TYR A 91 22.73 -0.98 -34.50
N ASN A 92 22.60 0.31 -34.17
CA ASN A 92 23.64 1.32 -34.21
C ASN A 92 23.24 2.52 -33.33
N LYS A 93 24.09 2.91 -32.38
CA LYS A 93 23.76 3.91 -31.36
C LYS A 93 23.49 5.30 -31.94
N GLU A 94 24.33 5.73 -32.91
CA GLU A 94 24.21 7.04 -33.53
C GLU A 94 22.90 7.14 -34.31
N LEU A 95 22.58 6.10 -35.10
CA LEU A 95 21.35 6.03 -35.87
C LEU A 95 20.09 5.98 -35.02
N GLU A 96 20.11 5.14 -33.97
CA GLU A 96 18.99 5.03 -33.04
C GLU A 96 18.73 6.35 -32.30
N THR A 97 19.81 7.06 -31.88
CA THR A 97 19.71 8.36 -31.21
C THR A 97 19.18 9.44 -32.15
N ALA A 98 19.62 9.47 -33.41
CA ALA A 98 19.20 10.45 -34.41
C ALA A 98 17.73 10.30 -34.83
N LEU A 99 17.15 9.11 -34.60
CA LEU A 99 15.74 8.85 -34.91
C LEU A 99 14.81 9.26 -33.74
N ILE A 100 15.32 9.52 -32.56
CA ILE A 100 14.51 10.03 -31.43
C ILE A 100 14.01 11.45 -31.78
N GLY A 101 12.71 11.66 -31.64
CA GLY A 101 12.04 12.90 -32.07
C GLY A 101 11.50 12.89 -33.50
N CYS A 102 11.91 11.94 -34.34
CA CYS A 102 11.36 11.77 -35.66
C CYS A 102 9.99 11.11 -35.64
N THR A 103 9.15 11.38 -36.65
CA THR A 103 7.85 10.77 -36.83
C THR A 103 7.86 9.75 -37.97
N VAL A 104 6.78 8.97 -38.10
CA VAL A 104 6.63 8.01 -39.22
C VAL A 104 6.72 8.75 -40.59
N GLY A 105 7.50 8.20 -41.50
CA GLY A 105 7.78 8.79 -42.82
C GLY A 105 8.97 9.75 -42.82
N GLN A 106 9.46 10.23 -41.70
CA GLN A 106 10.67 11.05 -41.63
C GLN A 106 11.93 10.21 -41.80
N SER A 107 12.93 10.84 -42.44
CA SER A 107 14.25 10.26 -42.66
C SER A 107 15.30 11.08 -41.94
N THR A 108 16.30 10.40 -41.41
CA THR A 108 17.50 11.02 -40.87
C THR A 108 18.73 10.41 -41.53
N GLU A 109 19.83 11.16 -41.59
CA GLU A 109 21.11 10.71 -42.11
C GLU A 109 22.17 10.85 -41.01
N VAL A 110 22.96 9.82 -40.82
CA VAL A 110 24.09 9.80 -39.89
C VAL A 110 25.32 9.26 -40.58
N LEU A 111 26.50 9.61 -40.11
CA LEU A 111 27.76 8.99 -40.52
C LEU A 111 28.04 7.78 -39.62
N VAL A 112 28.14 6.62 -40.22
CA VAL A 112 28.55 5.38 -39.58
C VAL A 112 29.83 4.90 -40.23
N ASP A 113 30.92 4.80 -39.49
CA ASP A 113 32.26 4.49 -39.99
C ASP A 113 32.62 5.39 -41.21
N GLU A 114 32.41 6.71 -41.04
CA GLU A 114 32.69 7.75 -42.04
C GLU A 114 31.81 7.69 -43.30
N ASN A 115 30.86 6.76 -43.38
CA ASN A 115 29.96 6.61 -44.54
C ASN A 115 28.54 7.05 -44.19
N PRO A 116 27.83 7.75 -45.11
CA PRO A 116 26.47 8.14 -44.87
C PRO A 116 25.52 6.94 -44.84
N VAL A 117 24.66 6.91 -43.81
CA VAL A 117 23.58 5.96 -43.66
C VAL A 117 22.29 6.74 -43.44
N GLN A 118 21.30 6.53 -44.33
CA GLN A 118 19.99 7.12 -44.24
C GLN A 118 18.99 6.11 -43.65
N ALA A 119 18.19 6.52 -42.66
CA ALA A 119 17.10 5.70 -42.16
C ALA A 119 15.78 6.46 -42.19
N THR A 120 14.73 5.76 -42.61
CA THR A 120 13.35 6.27 -42.64
C THR A 120 12.49 5.41 -41.70
N ILE A 121 11.70 6.04 -40.84
CA ILE A 121 10.75 5.34 -39.96
C ILE A 121 9.53 4.93 -40.82
N LEU A 122 9.28 3.63 -40.96
CA LEU A 122 8.11 3.09 -41.65
C LEU A 122 6.93 2.86 -40.68
N GLU A 123 7.23 2.35 -39.48
CA GLU A 123 6.28 2.10 -38.42
C GLU A 123 6.94 2.43 -37.08
N LEU A 124 6.15 2.95 -36.16
CA LEU A 124 6.58 3.22 -34.81
C LEU A 124 5.61 2.56 -33.83
N LYS A 125 6.13 1.79 -32.90
CA LYS A 125 5.34 1.08 -31.89
C LYS A 125 5.89 1.41 -30.50
N ARG A 126 5.00 1.66 -29.57
CA ARG A 126 5.33 1.93 -28.17
C ARG A 126 4.73 0.87 -27.26
N LYS A 127 5.50 0.44 -26.26
CA LYS A 127 4.94 -0.38 -25.18
C LYS A 127 4.03 0.49 -24.36
N GLN A 128 2.76 0.15 -24.33
CA GLN A 128 1.74 0.84 -23.54
C GLN A 128 1.00 -0.17 -22.68
N ALA A 129 0.66 0.26 -21.47
CA ALA A 129 -0.23 -0.52 -20.63
C ALA A 129 -1.65 -0.50 -21.23
N PRO A 130 -2.31 -1.65 -21.41
CA PRO A 130 -3.68 -1.69 -21.89
C PRO A 130 -4.62 -0.92 -20.94
N ALA A 131 -5.81 -0.60 -21.40
CA ALA A 131 -6.86 -0.12 -20.51
C ALA A 131 -7.26 -1.24 -19.54
N PRO A 132 -7.46 -0.95 -18.25
CA PRO A 132 -7.93 -1.97 -17.33
C PRO A 132 -9.32 -2.46 -17.73
N THR A 133 -9.53 -3.79 -17.62
CA THR A 133 -10.83 -4.42 -17.86
C THR A 133 -11.29 -5.24 -16.66
N ASP A 134 -12.60 -5.53 -16.59
CA ASP A 134 -13.18 -6.32 -15.53
C ASP A 134 -12.63 -7.76 -15.51
N GLU A 135 -12.32 -8.33 -16.68
CA GLU A 135 -11.70 -9.63 -16.80
C GLU A 135 -10.31 -9.66 -16.16
N MET A 136 -9.53 -8.60 -16.31
CA MET A 136 -8.22 -8.47 -15.64
C MET A 136 -8.39 -8.42 -14.12
N VAL A 137 -9.41 -7.71 -13.62
CA VAL A 137 -9.71 -7.65 -12.19
C VAL A 137 -10.07 -9.01 -11.62
N VAL A 138 -10.92 -9.75 -12.31
CA VAL A 138 -11.27 -11.13 -11.90
C VAL A 138 -10.05 -12.04 -11.79
N GLN A 139 -9.06 -11.87 -12.68
CA GLN A 139 -7.80 -12.64 -12.63
C GLN A 139 -6.94 -12.34 -11.40
N LEU A 140 -7.11 -11.16 -10.76
CA LEU A 140 -6.38 -10.82 -9.54
C LEU A 140 -6.83 -11.64 -8.32
N GLN A 141 -8.06 -12.18 -8.34
CA GLN A 141 -8.66 -12.94 -7.22
C GLN A 141 -8.66 -12.17 -5.89
N VAL A 142 -8.76 -10.84 -5.95
CA VAL A 142 -8.79 -9.97 -4.76
C VAL A 142 -10.18 -9.98 -4.15
N LYS A 143 -10.23 -10.04 -2.83
CA LYS A 143 -11.48 -9.96 -2.05
C LYS A 143 -11.57 -8.58 -1.38
N ASP A 144 -12.79 -8.09 -1.26
CA ASP A 144 -13.09 -6.91 -0.46
C ASP A 144 -12.96 -7.18 1.05
N PHE A 145 -13.16 -6.15 1.87
CA PHE A 145 -13.11 -6.28 3.33
C PHE A 145 -14.23 -7.13 3.93
N GLY A 146 -15.25 -7.47 3.15
CA GLY A 146 -16.34 -8.40 3.51
C GLY A 146 -16.09 -9.83 3.05
N GLY A 147 -14.95 -10.09 2.38
CA GLY A 147 -14.58 -11.41 1.86
C GLY A 147 -15.18 -11.73 0.48
N ASN A 148 -15.90 -10.78 -0.16
CA ASN A 148 -16.49 -10.97 -1.48
C ASN A 148 -15.44 -10.74 -2.58
N LEU A 149 -15.48 -11.52 -3.65
CA LEU A 149 -14.60 -11.35 -4.79
C LEU A 149 -14.90 -10.02 -5.51
N ILE A 150 -13.87 -9.22 -5.75
CA ILE A 150 -13.98 -7.99 -6.55
C ILE A 150 -13.92 -8.38 -8.02
N THR A 151 -14.91 -7.93 -8.81
CA THR A 151 -15.08 -8.35 -10.20
C THR A 151 -15.07 -7.22 -11.22
N THR A 152 -15.14 -5.96 -10.77
CA THR A 152 -15.15 -4.79 -11.68
C THR A 152 -14.00 -3.85 -11.40
N VAL A 153 -13.59 -3.09 -12.43
CA VAL A 153 -12.57 -2.03 -12.29
C VAL A 153 -13.01 -0.99 -11.28
N ALA A 154 -14.28 -0.58 -11.30
CA ALA A 154 -14.82 0.42 -10.39
C ALA A 154 -14.76 -0.03 -8.91
N ASP A 155 -15.12 -1.28 -8.63
CA ASP A 155 -15.05 -1.85 -7.27
C ASP A 155 -13.60 -2.00 -6.81
N TYR A 156 -12.68 -2.33 -7.73
CA TYR A 156 -11.27 -2.41 -7.42
C TYR A 156 -10.65 -1.03 -7.11
N GLU A 157 -11.01 0.00 -7.87
CA GLU A 157 -10.62 1.39 -7.59
C GLU A 157 -11.13 1.84 -6.20
N ALA A 158 -12.39 1.53 -5.88
CA ALA A 158 -12.98 1.81 -4.58
C ALA A 158 -12.26 1.06 -3.44
N HIS A 159 -11.91 -0.20 -3.66
CA HIS A 159 -11.14 -1.01 -2.71
C HIS A 159 -9.75 -0.42 -2.47
N VAL A 160 -8.98 -0.10 -3.52
CA VAL A 160 -7.65 0.52 -3.41
C VAL A 160 -7.73 1.87 -2.69
N LYS A 161 -8.74 2.69 -3.00
CA LYS A 161 -8.99 3.96 -2.31
C LYS A 161 -9.18 3.75 -0.81
N LYS A 162 -10.06 2.82 -0.43
CA LYS A 162 -10.32 2.51 0.99
C LYS A 162 -9.07 1.96 1.67
N GLU A 163 -8.40 0.99 1.07
CA GLU A 163 -7.18 0.37 1.60
C GLU A 163 -6.07 1.40 1.84
N LYS A 164 -5.77 2.22 0.82
CA LYS A 164 -4.68 3.21 0.93
C LYS A 164 -5.01 4.34 1.91
N THR A 165 -6.25 4.81 1.91
CA THR A 165 -6.68 5.81 2.89
C THR A 165 -6.55 5.28 4.32
N MET A 166 -7.07 4.07 4.58
CA MET A 166 -6.98 3.45 5.90
C MET A 166 -5.54 3.15 6.30
N SER A 167 -4.71 2.66 5.40
CA SER A 167 -3.28 2.42 5.64
C SER A 167 -2.54 3.72 5.99
N THR A 168 -2.83 4.82 5.29
CA THR A 168 -2.25 6.14 5.58
C THR A 168 -2.66 6.63 6.96
N LEU A 169 -3.95 6.59 7.28
CA LEU A 169 -4.45 7.00 8.60
C LEU A 169 -3.89 6.13 9.73
N ALA A 170 -3.79 4.82 9.50
CA ALA A 170 -3.20 3.89 10.45
C ALA A 170 -1.72 4.17 10.71
N THR A 171 -0.95 4.52 9.67
CA THR A 171 0.46 4.89 9.80
C THR A 171 0.63 6.16 10.64
N ILE A 172 -0.14 7.19 10.36
CA ILE A 172 -0.12 8.45 11.13
C ILE A 172 -0.51 8.17 12.58
N ASN A 173 -1.63 7.48 12.79
CA ASN A 173 -2.10 7.12 14.14
C ASN A 173 -1.06 6.32 14.91
N TYR A 174 -0.39 5.36 14.28
CA TYR A 174 0.65 4.57 14.92
C TYR A 174 1.78 5.45 15.46
N HIS A 175 2.28 6.38 14.67
CA HIS A 175 3.37 7.26 15.10
C HIS A 175 2.94 8.22 16.21
N VAL A 176 1.78 8.86 16.05
CA VAL A 176 1.24 9.80 17.04
C VAL A 176 0.92 9.07 18.35
N LEU A 177 0.21 7.93 18.27
CA LEU A 177 -0.17 7.16 19.44
C LEU A 177 1.05 6.57 20.16
N THR A 178 2.06 6.10 19.43
CA THR A 178 3.29 5.58 20.04
C THR A 178 3.98 6.64 20.90
N GLN A 179 4.08 7.88 20.42
CA GLN A 179 4.65 8.97 21.20
C GLN A 179 3.81 9.29 22.43
N ILE A 180 2.50 9.36 22.28
CA ILE A 180 1.59 9.60 23.42
C ILE A 180 1.73 8.48 24.48
N LEU A 181 1.78 7.21 24.05
CA LEU A 181 1.91 6.08 24.96
C LEU A 181 3.24 6.11 25.74
N GLN A 182 4.31 6.64 25.14
CA GLN A 182 5.60 6.83 25.82
C GLN A 182 5.54 7.94 26.87
N ASP A 183 4.84 9.04 26.57
CA ASP A 183 4.74 10.21 27.46
C ASP A 183 3.71 10.00 28.59
N TYR A 184 2.76 9.06 28.40
CA TYR A 184 1.73 8.71 29.38
C TYR A 184 1.79 7.23 29.77
N PRO A 185 2.92 6.76 30.37
CA PRO A 185 3.06 5.37 30.74
C PRO A 185 2.12 4.99 31.88
N MET A 186 1.60 3.77 31.82
CA MET A 186 0.86 3.16 32.92
C MET A 186 1.73 2.07 33.58
N THR A 187 1.76 2.06 34.91
CA THR A 187 2.57 1.10 35.68
C THR A 187 1.72 0.14 36.50
N GLU A 188 0.46 0.47 36.71
CA GLU A 188 -0.48 -0.31 37.51
C GLU A 188 -1.64 -0.79 36.66
N TYR A 189 -1.86 -2.09 36.65
CA TYR A 189 -2.93 -2.75 35.89
C TYR A 189 -3.67 -3.72 36.83
N ASP A 190 -4.99 -3.69 36.78
CA ASP A 190 -5.80 -4.68 37.50
C ASP A 190 -5.62 -6.06 36.86
N ALA A 191 -5.24 -7.04 37.68
CA ALA A 191 -4.98 -8.40 37.25
C ALA A 191 -6.23 -9.05 36.60
N GLN A 192 -7.42 -8.65 37.04
CA GLN A 192 -8.68 -9.16 36.49
C GLN A 192 -8.94 -8.63 35.10
N ASP A 193 -8.59 -7.38 34.81
CA ASP A 193 -8.71 -6.83 33.44
C ASP A 193 -7.78 -7.59 32.47
N ILE A 194 -6.54 -7.87 32.89
CA ILE A 194 -5.59 -8.69 32.11
C ILE A 194 -6.14 -10.10 31.88
N GLN A 195 -6.68 -10.72 32.93
CA GLN A 195 -7.24 -12.08 32.83
C GLN A 195 -8.42 -12.13 31.86
N ILE A 196 -9.31 -11.14 31.90
CA ILE A 196 -10.48 -11.09 31.01
C ILE A 196 -10.03 -10.93 29.56
N LEU A 197 -9.09 -10.03 29.26
CA LEU A 197 -8.56 -9.89 27.91
C LEU A 197 -7.91 -11.18 27.40
N GLY A 198 -7.15 -11.87 28.28
CA GLY A 198 -6.59 -13.17 27.96
C GLY A 198 -7.65 -14.23 27.65
N GLN A 199 -8.75 -14.27 28.40
CA GLN A 199 -9.86 -15.20 28.10
C GLN A 199 -10.55 -14.87 26.78
N LEU A 200 -10.78 -13.62 26.46
CA LEU A 200 -11.37 -13.19 25.19
C LEU A 200 -10.49 -13.61 24.00
N GLU A 201 -9.17 -13.33 24.10
CA GLU A 201 -8.25 -13.74 23.04
C GLU A 201 -8.20 -15.26 22.91
N LYS A 202 -8.20 -15.98 24.02
CA LYS A 202 -8.24 -17.45 24.00
C LYS A 202 -9.43 -17.98 23.23
N VAL A 203 -10.64 -17.45 23.49
CA VAL A 203 -11.87 -17.86 22.77
C VAL A 203 -11.77 -17.55 21.27
N SER A 204 -11.37 -16.34 20.92
CA SER A 204 -11.23 -15.93 19.52
C SER A 204 -10.18 -16.76 18.77
N LEU A 205 -9.04 -16.99 19.42
CA LEU A 205 -7.95 -17.74 18.80
C LEU A 205 -8.28 -19.23 18.67
N ALA A 206 -8.94 -19.80 19.68
CA ALA A 206 -9.43 -21.18 19.61
C ALA A 206 -10.40 -21.39 18.42
N GLN A 207 -11.29 -20.42 18.16
CA GLN A 207 -12.17 -20.50 16.99
C GLN A 207 -11.36 -20.41 15.70
N THR A 208 -10.44 -19.48 15.59
CA THR A 208 -9.56 -19.34 14.41
C THR A 208 -8.77 -20.61 14.11
N LEU A 209 -8.24 -21.27 15.15
CA LEU A 209 -7.51 -22.53 14.99
C LEU A 209 -8.42 -23.66 14.51
N ARG A 210 -9.65 -23.76 15.04
CA ARG A 210 -10.64 -24.74 14.57
C ARG A 210 -11.02 -24.52 13.11
N ASP A 211 -11.19 -23.28 12.69
CA ASP A 211 -11.48 -22.93 11.29
C ASP A 211 -10.32 -23.30 10.35
N GLN A 212 -9.09 -23.38 10.88
CA GLN A 212 -7.91 -23.88 10.17
C GLN A 212 -7.73 -25.43 10.28
N GLY A 213 -8.64 -26.12 10.93
CA GLY A 213 -8.57 -27.57 11.13
C GLY A 213 -7.62 -28.01 12.26
N ILE A 214 -7.22 -27.08 13.14
CA ILE A 214 -6.37 -27.36 14.31
C ILE A 214 -7.26 -27.42 15.54
N ASP A 215 -7.18 -28.51 16.30
CA ASP A 215 -7.88 -28.64 17.58
C ASP A 215 -7.05 -27.94 18.69
N PRO A 216 -7.47 -26.76 19.18
CA PRO A 216 -6.71 -25.98 20.14
C PRO A 216 -6.58 -26.61 21.54
N ASP A 217 -7.41 -27.63 21.82
CA ASP A 217 -7.40 -28.32 23.12
C ASP A 217 -6.34 -29.42 23.17
N THR A 218 -5.83 -29.85 22.02
CA THR A 218 -4.84 -30.94 21.91
C THR A 218 -3.55 -30.54 21.22
N THR A 219 -3.56 -29.49 20.39
CA THR A 219 -2.40 -29.07 19.61
C THR A 219 -2.42 -27.57 19.34
N VAL A 220 -1.26 -27.04 18.96
CA VAL A 220 -1.06 -25.66 18.52
C VAL A 220 -0.31 -25.64 17.18
N PRO A 221 -0.31 -24.51 16.45
CA PRO A 221 0.48 -24.39 15.23
C PRO A 221 1.94 -24.79 15.44
N LYS A 222 2.49 -25.54 14.48
CA LYS A 222 3.87 -26.06 14.54
C LYS A 222 4.92 -24.94 14.72
N GLU A 223 4.67 -23.79 14.10
CA GLU A 223 5.50 -22.60 14.20
C GLU A 223 5.59 -22.08 15.66
N TRP A 224 4.53 -22.22 16.46
CA TRP A 224 4.54 -21.80 17.86
C TRP A 224 5.47 -22.68 18.69
N THR A 225 5.45 -23.98 18.42
CA THR A 225 6.30 -24.96 19.10
C THR A 225 7.78 -24.75 18.70
N GLU A 226 8.04 -24.63 17.39
CA GLU A 226 9.41 -24.55 16.85
C GLU A 226 10.09 -23.19 17.11
N SER A 227 9.37 -22.08 16.99
CA SER A 227 9.95 -20.73 17.11
C SER A 227 9.84 -20.12 18.49
N MET A 228 8.80 -20.46 19.26
CA MET A 228 8.50 -19.81 20.55
C MET A 228 8.52 -20.78 21.74
N GLY A 229 8.65 -22.08 21.49
CA GLY A 229 8.57 -23.12 22.54
C GLY A 229 7.22 -23.11 23.28
N ILE A 230 6.12 -22.87 22.55
CA ILE A 230 4.76 -22.83 23.07
C ILE A 230 4.06 -24.12 22.67
N HIS A 231 3.53 -24.86 23.65
CA HIS A 231 2.94 -26.16 23.45
C HIS A 231 1.42 -26.17 23.65
N THR A 232 0.88 -25.15 24.30
CA THR A 232 -0.57 -25.03 24.58
C THR A 232 -1.06 -23.61 24.30
N LEU A 233 -2.37 -23.47 24.06
CA LEU A 233 -3.00 -22.17 23.91
C LEU A 233 -2.89 -21.35 25.19
N ASP A 234 -2.97 -21.98 26.37
CA ASP A 234 -2.82 -21.30 27.66
C ASP A 234 -1.40 -20.73 27.87
N GLU A 235 -0.37 -21.45 27.43
CA GLU A 235 1.00 -20.92 27.44
C GLU A 235 1.15 -19.70 26.51
N PHE A 236 0.52 -19.75 25.35
CA PHE A 236 0.52 -18.61 24.43
C PHE A 236 -0.13 -17.39 25.09
N ILE A 237 -1.32 -17.53 25.65
CA ILE A 237 -2.05 -16.46 26.33
C ILE A 237 -1.26 -15.90 27.51
N SER A 238 -0.66 -16.76 28.32
CA SER A 238 0.09 -16.33 29.53
C SER A 238 1.33 -15.51 29.19
N LYS A 239 1.99 -15.77 28.04
CA LYS A 239 3.15 -15.02 27.58
C LYS A 239 2.81 -13.63 27.01
N ARG A 240 1.54 -13.30 26.88
CA ARG A 240 1.07 -12.03 26.27
C ARG A 240 0.62 -10.97 27.29
N THR A 241 0.96 -11.12 28.56
CA THR A 241 0.57 -10.17 29.61
C THR A 241 0.94 -8.72 29.28
N GLU A 242 2.15 -8.46 28.82
CA GLU A 242 2.61 -7.12 28.43
C GLU A 242 1.79 -6.55 27.25
N TRP A 243 1.39 -7.41 26.33
CA TRP A 243 0.54 -7.01 25.21
C TRP A 243 -0.87 -6.60 25.70
N TYR A 244 -1.45 -7.31 26.69
CA TYR A 244 -2.73 -6.92 27.30
C TYR A 244 -2.60 -5.60 28.06
N GLN A 245 -1.53 -5.40 28.79
CA GLN A 245 -1.23 -4.13 29.46
C GLN A 245 -1.16 -2.97 28.44
N MET A 246 -0.45 -3.16 27.34
CA MET A 246 -0.39 -2.18 26.27
C MET A 246 -1.78 -1.88 25.68
N LYS A 247 -2.63 -2.89 25.47
CA LYS A 247 -4.00 -2.70 24.99
C LYS A 247 -4.88 -1.92 25.95
N ILE A 248 -4.76 -2.18 27.23
CA ILE A 248 -5.44 -1.43 28.29
C ILE A 248 -5.00 0.05 28.23
N GLN A 249 -3.68 0.30 28.21
CA GLN A 249 -3.13 1.66 28.11
C GLN A 249 -3.64 2.38 26.85
N GLN A 250 -3.61 1.73 25.70
CA GLN A 250 -4.14 2.29 24.45
C GLN A 250 -5.61 2.71 24.59
N CYS A 251 -6.43 1.86 25.19
CA CYS A 251 -7.84 2.18 25.38
C CYS A 251 -8.03 3.42 26.26
N TYR A 252 -7.35 3.53 27.38
CA TYR A 252 -7.46 4.70 28.25
C TYR A 252 -6.93 5.97 27.62
N VAL A 253 -5.81 5.89 26.90
CA VAL A 253 -5.26 7.03 26.15
C VAL A 253 -6.24 7.51 25.08
N LEU A 254 -6.84 6.60 24.33
CA LEU A 254 -7.82 6.97 23.29
C LEU A 254 -9.09 7.58 23.92
N LEU A 255 -9.62 7.00 25.00
CA LEU A 255 -10.75 7.56 25.74
C LEU A 255 -10.45 8.99 26.23
N ASN A 256 -9.26 9.21 26.79
CA ASN A 256 -8.82 10.52 27.27
C ASN A 256 -8.69 11.54 26.12
N ILE A 257 -8.07 11.17 25.00
CA ILE A 257 -7.95 12.02 23.79
C ILE A 257 -9.33 12.45 23.27
N LEU A 258 -10.29 11.54 23.28
CA LEU A 258 -11.63 11.79 22.79
C LEU A 258 -12.52 12.50 23.83
N GLY A 259 -12.07 12.62 25.07
CA GLY A 259 -12.84 13.20 26.17
C GLY A 259 -14.03 12.35 26.58
N LEU A 260 -13.92 11.02 26.39
CA LEU A 260 -14.93 10.05 26.77
C LEU A 260 -14.70 9.58 28.19
N PRO A 261 -15.76 9.30 28.98
CA PRO A 261 -15.61 8.81 30.35
C PRO A 261 -14.95 7.42 30.34
N CYS A 262 -13.95 7.26 31.17
CA CYS A 262 -13.28 5.97 31.38
C CYS A 262 -14.10 5.02 32.25
N GLU A 263 -15.06 5.53 33.04
CA GLU A 263 -15.85 4.74 33.96
C GLU A 263 -17.11 4.15 33.27
N GLY A 264 -17.32 2.87 33.44
CA GLY A 264 -18.60 2.18 33.18
C GLY A 264 -18.90 1.79 31.74
N LYS A 265 -18.04 2.04 30.75
CA LYS A 265 -18.28 1.71 29.34
C LYS A 265 -17.54 0.51 28.78
N THR A 266 -16.66 -0.09 29.56
CA THR A 266 -15.90 -1.23 29.04
C THR A 266 -16.28 -2.46 29.86
N ASP A 267 -17.32 -3.15 29.45
CA ASP A 267 -17.35 -4.58 29.65
C ASP A 267 -16.11 -5.13 28.93
N PRO A 268 -15.22 -5.84 29.61
CA PRO A 268 -14.06 -6.44 28.97
C PRO A 268 -14.39 -7.32 27.77
N LEU A 269 -15.63 -7.83 27.68
CA LEU A 269 -16.12 -8.58 26.53
C LEU A 269 -16.16 -7.74 25.24
N ASP A 270 -16.36 -6.43 25.34
CA ASP A 270 -16.47 -5.52 24.20
C ASP A 270 -15.15 -4.77 23.90
N HIS A 271 -14.08 -5.10 24.61
CA HIS A 271 -12.84 -4.31 24.60
C HIS A 271 -12.24 -4.14 23.20
N TYR A 272 -12.26 -5.19 22.37
CA TYR A 272 -11.72 -5.11 21.00
C TYR A 272 -12.60 -4.27 20.10
N GLU A 273 -13.92 -4.37 20.23
CA GLU A 273 -14.88 -3.56 19.48
C GLU A 273 -14.77 -2.09 19.88
N VAL A 274 -14.72 -1.82 21.19
CA VAL A 274 -14.50 -0.47 21.72
C VAL A 274 -13.18 0.11 21.25
N LEU A 275 -12.10 -0.67 21.27
CA LEU A 275 -10.80 -0.20 20.78
C LEU A 275 -10.83 0.14 19.30
N ALA A 276 -11.47 -0.68 18.48
CA ALA A 276 -11.62 -0.45 17.05
C ALA A 276 -12.49 0.79 16.78
N GLU A 277 -13.58 0.98 17.52
CA GLU A 277 -14.44 2.17 17.42
C GLU A 277 -13.66 3.44 17.79
N LEU A 278 -12.95 3.43 18.92
CA LEU A 278 -12.10 4.54 19.34
C LEU A 278 -11.01 4.87 18.33
N GLN A 279 -10.38 3.86 17.72
CA GLN A 279 -9.39 4.07 16.66
C GLN A 279 -10.01 4.71 15.42
N ASN A 280 -11.21 4.30 15.01
CA ASN A 280 -11.92 4.92 13.90
C ASN A 280 -12.23 6.39 14.18
N MET A 281 -12.67 6.74 15.38
CA MET A 281 -12.90 8.13 15.78
C MET A 281 -11.62 8.97 15.73
N VAL A 282 -10.47 8.40 16.08
CA VAL A 282 -9.17 9.09 15.94
C VAL A 282 -8.76 9.21 14.48
N PHE A 283 -9.04 8.22 13.64
CA PHE A 283 -8.82 8.31 12.20
C PHE A 283 -9.63 9.43 11.55
N ASP A 284 -10.90 9.60 11.96
CA ASP A 284 -11.74 10.72 11.50
C ASP A 284 -11.15 12.06 11.91
N LYS A 285 -10.68 12.18 13.17
CA LYS A 285 -9.97 13.37 13.64
C LYS A 285 -8.71 13.69 12.84
N ILE A 286 -7.89 12.70 12.52
CA ILE A 286 -6.70 12.87 11.68
C ILE A 286 -7.10 13.33 10.27
N ARG A 287 -8.13 12.70 9.70
CA ARG A 287 -8.64 13.06 8.37
C ARG A 287 -9.11 14.50 8.31
N GLU A 288 -9.97 14.92 9.24
CA GLU A 288 -10.47 16.29 9.34
C GLU A 288 -9.35 17.31 9.44
N GLU A 289 -8.31 17.02 10.22
CA GLU A 289 -7.17 17.91 10.39
C GLU A 289 -6.32 18.01 9.13
N LEU A 290 -6.10 16.92 8.39
CA LEU A 290 -5.41 16.94 7.10
C LEU A 290 -6.21 17.71 6.04
N GLU A 291 -7.53 17.49 5.97
CA GLU A 291 -8.42 18.19 5.04
C GLU A 291 -8.45 19.69 5.31
N ARG A 292 -8.50 20.08 6.59
CA ARG A 292 -8.44 21.49 7.00
C ARG A 292 -7.16 22.19 6.54
N ARG A 293 -6.02 21.49 6.60
CA ARG A 293 -4.72 22.00 6.14
C ARG A 293 -4.61 22.10 4.63
N ASN A 294 -5.17 21.14 3.92
CA ASN A 294 -5.18 21.16 2.45
C ASN A 294 -6.06 22.29 1.88
N ALA A 295 -6.99 22.85 2.69
CA ALA A 295 -7.86 23.94 2.30
C ALA A 295 -7.24 25.35 2.57
N GLN A 296 -6.14 25.42 3.28
CA GLN A 296 -5.39 26.66 3.57
C GLN A 296 -4.26 26.86 2.58
#